data_d137a270eefeee63e2574fe6c779a8ce
#
_entry.id   d137a270eefeee63e2574fe6c779a8ce
#
_cell.length_a   1.000
_cell.length_b   1.000
_cell.length_c   1.000
_cell.angle_alpha   90.00
_cell.angle_beta   90.00
_cell.angle_gamma   90.00
#
_symmetry.space_group_name_H-M   'P 1'
#
loop_
_entity.id
_entity.type
_entity.pdbx_description
1 polymer ?
#
loop_
_entity_poly.entity_id
_entity_poly.type
_entity_poly.pdbx_seq_one_letter_code
_entity_poly.pdbx_strand_id
1 'polypeptide(L)'
;MECYNCGAELTKEDFCPDCGIDVSVYKKIIRTANLCYNEGLARASIRDLTGAAEYLKACLRYNKNHKEARNLLGLIYFEMGETVEALSQWVISKNLHPRDNIAARYLDEVQKNPAKLEAVNLTIKKYNQALTYCRQNSCDLAVIQ
;
A
#
# COMPACT_ATOMS: atom_id res chain seq x y z
N MET A 1 -8.90 3.85 -18.42
CA MET A 1 -7.41 3.85 -18.21
C MET A 1 -6.83 5.05 -18.94
N GLU A 2 -6.10 5.86 -18.23
CA GLU A 2 -5.53 7.10 -18.77
C GLU A 2 -4.09 6.90 -19.25
N CYS A 3 -3.72 7.64 -20.29
CA CYS A 3 -2.37 7.64 -20.81
C CYS A 3 -1.39 8.28 -19.83
N TYR A 4 -0.29 7.59 -19.53
CA TYR A 4 0.73 8.09 -18.59
C TYR A 4 1.48 9.33 -19.10
N ASN A 5 1.41 9.61 -20.41
CA ASN A 5 2.12 10.72 -21.03
C ASN A 5 1.24 11.98 -21.14
N CYS A 6 0.00 11.85 -21.62
CA CYS A 6 -0.86 13.01 -21.89
C CYS A 6 -2.18 13.04 -21.10
N GLY A 7 -2.51 11.96 -20.37
CA GLY A 7 -3.73 11.86 -19.58
C GLY A 7 -5.00 11.54 -20.39
N ALA A 8 -4.90 11.32 -21.69
CA ALA A 8 -6.05 10.99 -22.53
C ALA A 8 -6.58 9.59 -22.21
N GLU A 9 -7.87 9.39 -22.40
CA GLU A 9 -8.50 8.07 -22.21
C GLU A 9 -7.99 7.10 -23.28
N LEU A 10 -7.48 5.95 -22.85
CA LEU A 10 -6.93 4.93 -23.72
C LEU A 10 -8.03 4.03 -24.30
N THR A 11 -7.86 3.69 -25.58
CA THR A 11 -8.73 2.76 -26.31
C THR A 11 -8.19 1.34 -26.27
N LYS A 12 -8.73 0.44 -27.06
CA LYS A 12 -8.23 -0.94 -27.21
C LYS A 12 -6.91 -1.05 -27.97
N GLU A 13 -6.51 0.02 -28.65
CA GLU A 13 -5.30 0.03 -29.47
C GLU A 13 -4.05 0.18 -28.62
N ASP A 14 -2.89 -0.21 -29.19
CA ASP A 14 -1.61 -0.18 -28.49
C ASP A 14 -0.95 1.21 -28.50
N PHE A 15 -1.59 2.20 -29.09
CA PHE A 15 -1.11 3.58 -29.17
C PHE A 15 -2.14 4.53 -28.57
N CYS A 16 -1.65 5.56 -27.89
CA CYS A 16 -2.53 6.62 -27.39
C CYS A 16 -3.18 7.37 -28.55
N PRO A 17 -4.51 7.58 -28.56
CA PRO A 17 -5.18 8.27 -29.66
C PRO A 17 -4.78 9.74 -29.77
N ASP A 18 -4.36 10.38 -28.67
CA ASP A 18 -4.02 11.80 -28.66
C ASP A 18 -2.54 12.08 -28.92
N CYS A 19 -1.64 11.43 -28.16
CA CYS A 19 -0.20 11.70 -28.29
C CYS A 19 0.58 10.66 -29.11
N GLY A 20 -0.05 9.54 -29.48
CA GLY A 20 0.55 8.51 -30.34
C GLY A 20 1.60 7.63 -29.67
N ILE A 21 1.85 7.79 -28.36
CA ILE A 21 2.84 6.96 -27.67
C ILE A 21 2.38 5.49 -27.60
N ASP A 22 3.34 4.57 -27.68
CA ASP A 22 3.07 3.14 -27.49
C ASP A 22 2.75 2.85 -26.04
N VAL A 23 1.55 2.32 -25.77
CA VAL A 23 1.05 2.00 -24.43
C VAL A 23 0.87 0.49 -24.22
N SER A 24 1.38 -0.34 -25.11
CA SER A 24 1.20 -1.80 -25.03
C SER A 24 1.80 -2.40 -23.77
N VAL A 25 3.04 -2.05 -23.42
CA VAL A 25 3.72 -2.50 -22.20
C VAL A 25 3.04 -1.93 -20.95
N TYR A 26 2.69 -0.66 -20.97
CA TYR A 26 1.97 0.00 -19.88
C TYR A 26 0.66 -0.71 -19.58
N LYS A 27 -0.14 -1.03 -20.59
CA LYS A 27 -1.40 -1.78 -20.41
C LYS A 27 -1.18 -3.16 -19.82
N LYS A 28 -0.12 -3.87 -20.23
CA LYS A 28 0.24 -5.18 -19.66
C LYS A 28 0.59 -5.07 -18.17
N ILE A 29 1.35 -4.06 -17.80
CA ILE A 29 1.74 -3.80 -16.41
C ILE A 29 0.51 -3.52 -15.55
N ILE A 30 -0.37 -2.63 -15.99
CA ILE A 30 -1.60 -2.30 -15.26
C ILE A 30 -2.53 -3.51 -15.14
N ARG A 31 -2.64 -4.30 -16.20
CA ARG A 31 -3.45 -5.52 -16.21
C ARG A 31 -2.89 -6.56 -15.24
N THR A 32 -1.57 -6.73 -15.18
CA THR A 32 -0.90 -7.61 -14.22
C THR A 32 -1.13 -7.14 -12.78
N ALA A 33 -1.04 -5.84 -12.52
CA ALA A 33 -1.35 -5.26 -11.22
C ALA A 33 -2.79 -5.60 -10.78
N ASN A 34 -3.75 -5.44 -11.67
CA ASN A 34 -5.15 -5.75 -11.37
C ASN A 34 -5.39 -7.24 -11.10
N LEU A 35 -4.71 -8.14 -11.82
CA LEU A 35 -4.76 -9.58 -11.56
C LEU A 35 -4.19 -9.91 -10.17
N CYS A 36 -3.08 -9.29 -9.79
CA CYS A 36 -2.51 -9.46 -8.46
C CYS A 36 -3.47 -8.95 -7.37
N TYR A 37 -4.12 -7.82 -7.59
CA TYR A 37 -5.14 -7.30 -6.68
C TYR A 37 -6.30 -8.28 -6.51
N ASN A 38 -6.83 -8.79 -7.60
CA ASN A 38 -7.95 -9.76 -7.57
C ASN A 38 -7.58 -11.04 -6.81
N GLU A 39 -6.36 -11.55 -7.03
CA GLU A 39 -5.88 -12.71 -6.28
C GLU A 39 -5.69 -12.40 -4.80
N GLY A 40 -5.14 -11.22 -4.47
CA GLY A 40 -5.02 -10.76 -3.09
C GLY A 40 -6.37 -10.64 -2.40
N LEU A 41 -7.37 -10.12 -3.09
CA LEU A 41 -8.75 -10.02 -2.58
C LEU A 41 -9.35 -11.41 -2.34
N ALA A 42 -9.15 -12.35 -3.26
CA ALA A 42 -9.62 -13.73 -3.11
C ALA A 42 -8.97 -14.40 -1.89
N ARG A 43 -7.66 -14.22 -1.69
CA ARG A 43 -6.94 -14.73 -0.52
C ARG A 43 -7.45 -14.11 0.78
N ALA A 44 -7.69 -12.82 0.80
CA ALA A 44 -8.27 -12.12 1.95
C ALA A 44 -9.66 -12.70 2.31
N SER A 45 -10.46 -13.02 1.32
CA SER A 45 -11.82 -13.57 1.50
C SER A 45 -11.81 -14.93 2.22
N ILE A 46 -10.78 -15.74 2.03
CA ILE A 46 -10.60 -17.02 2.73
C ILE A 46 -9.70 -16.90 3.97
N ARG A 47 -9.40 -15.66 4.39
CA ARG A 47 -8.55 -15.32 5.54
C ARG A 47 -7.11 -15.82 5.44
N ASP A 48 -6.61 -16.03 4.26
CA ASP A 48 -5.18 -16.22 4.00
C ASP A 48 -4.49 -14.85 3.97
N LEU A 49 -4.24 -14.28 5.15
CA LEU A 49 -3.74 -12.91 5.28
C LEU A 49 -2.31 -12.76 4.74
N THR A 50 -1.46 -13.74 4.99
CA THR A 50 -0.07 -13.72 4.47
C THR A 50 -0.05 -13.79 2.95
N GLY A 51 -0.81 -14.71 2.35
CA GLY A 51 -0.93 -14.82 0.90
C GLY A 51 -1.54 -13.56 0.28
N ALA A 52 -2.59 -13.00 0.91
CA ALA A 52 -3.18 -11.74 0.48
C ALA A 52 -2.16 -10.60 0.48
N ALA A 53 -1.39 -10.45 1.55
CA ALA A 53 -0.35 -9.41 1.64
C ALA A 53 0.70 -9.53 0.53
N GLU A 54 1.14 -10.75 0.21
CA GLU A 54 2.12 -10.98 -0.85
C GLU A 54 1.60 -10.56 -2.23
N TYR A 55 0.36 -10.92 -2.57
CA TYR A 55 -0.25 -10.50 -3.84
C TYR A 55 -0.50 -9.01 -3.91
N LEU A 56 -0.93 -8.38 -2.80
CA LEU A 56 -1.14 -6.94 -2.77
C LEU A 56 0.17 -6.15 -2.88
N LYS A 57 1.24 -6.62 -2.27
CA LYS A 57 2.58 -6.06 -2.46
C LYS A 57 3.04 -6.19 -3.91
N ALA A 58 2.79 -7.33 -4.55
CA ALA A 58 3.08 -7.52 -5.96
C ALA A 58 2.30 -6.53 -6.83
N CYS A 59 1.00 -6.35 -6.55
CA CYS A 59 0.18 -5.35 -7.24
C CYS A 59 0.80 -3.95 -7.13
N LEU A 60 1.22 -3.54 -5.95
CA LEU A 60 1.81 -2.22 -5.72
C LEU A 60 3.21 -2.06 -6.34
N ARG A 61 3.95 -3.14 -6.57
CA ARG A 61 5.19 -3.09 -7.36
C ARG A 61 4.93 -2.74 -8.81
N TYR A 62 3.85 -3.24 -9.39
CA TYR A 62 3.45 -2.94 -10.77
C TYR A 62 2.73 -1.60 -10.89
N ASN A 63 1.89 -1.25 -9.92
CA ASN A 63 1.13 0.00 -9.90
C ASN A 63 1.10 0.62 -8.49
N LYS A 64 2.01 1.51 -8.21
CA LYS A 64 2.13 2.21 -6.91
C LYS A 64 0.90 3.03 -6.55
N ASN A 65 0.13 3.45 -7.54
CA ASN A 65 -1.05 4.31 -7.37
C ASN A 65 -2.35 3.52 -7.24
N HIS A 66 -2.29 2.20 -7.12
CA HIS A 66 -3.47 1.36 -6.96
C HIS A 66 -4.08 1.56 -5.58
N LYS A 67 -5.06 2.44 -5.48
CA LYS A 67 -5.71 2.87 -4.23
C LYS A 67 -6.33 1.69 -3.47
N GLU A 68 -7.12 0.88 -4.16
CA GLU A 68 -7.84 -0.26 -3.59
C GLU A 68 -6.88 -1.31 -3.02
N ALA A 69 -5.79 -1.60 -3.72
CA ALA A 69 -4.77 -2.54 -3.24
C ALA A 69 -4.08 -2.02 -1.97
N ARG A 70 -3.76 -0.74 -1.95
CA ARG A 70 -3.10 -0.12 -0.79
C ARG A 70 -4.02 -0.09 0.42
N ASN A 71 -5.28 0.26 0.23
CA ASN A 71 -6.26 0.27 1.30
C ASN A 71 -6.52 -1.13 1.85
N LEU A 72 -6.63 -2.13 0.98
CA LEU A 72 -6.81 -3.51 1.39
C LEU A 72 -5.57 -4.05 2.11
N LEU A 73 -4.36 -3.73 1.64
CA LEU A 73 -3.13 -4.11 2.31
C LEU A 73 -3.06 -3.53 3.73
N GLY A 74 -3.50 -2.29 3.91
CA GLY A 74 -3.64 -1.69 5.23
C GLY A 74 -4.56 -2.47 6.15
N LEU A 75 -5.73 -2.90 5.65
CA LEU A 75 -6.65 -3.75 6.41
C LEU A 75 -6.03 -5.10 6.77
N ILE A 76 -5.30 -5.71 5.84
CA ILE A 76 -4.61 -6.98 6.08
C ILE A 76 -3.56 -6.83 7.18
N TYR A 77 -2.73 -5.80 7.12
CA TYR A 77 -1.75 -5.52 8.17
C TYR A 77 -2.42 -5.26 9.53
N PHE A 78 -3.53 -4.53 9.54
CA PHE A 78 -4.28 -4.26 10.74
C PHE A 78 -4.79 -5.58 11.39
N GLU A 79 -5.35 -6.48 10.58
CA GLU A 79 -5.81 -7.80 11.05
C GLU A 79 -4.66 -8.69 11.53
N MET A 80 -3.46 -8.54 10.98
CA MET A 80 -2.25 -9.24 11.42
C MET A 80 -1.64 -8.65 12.70
N GLY A 81 -2.17 -7.54 13.20
CA GLY A 81 -1.62 -6.83 14.35
C GLY A 81 -0.47 -5.87 14.02
N GLU A 82 -0.12 -5.71 12.75
CA GLU A 82 0.92 -4.80 12.28
C GLU A 82 0.34 -3.40 12.04
N THR A 83 -0.02 -2.73 13.13
CA THR A 83 -0.78 -1.48 13.09
C THR A 83 0.00 -0.33 12.45
N VAL A 84 1.33 -0.24 12.67
CA VAL A 84 2.16 0.82 12.09
C VAL A 84 2.20 0.70 10.57
N GLU A 85 2.38 -0.50 10.04
CA GLU A 85 2.37 -0.79 8.61
C GLU A 85 0.99 -0.48 8.00
N ALA A 86 -0.09 -0.83 8.71
CA ALA A 86 -1.45 -0.50 8.29
C ALA A 86 -1.65 1.00 8.16
N LEU A 87 -1.28 1.76 9.17
CA LEU A 87 -1.36 3.23 9.16
C LEU A 87 -0.52 3.84 8.04
N SER A 88 0.69 3.31 7.81
CA SER A 88 1.56 3.76 6.73
C SER A 88 0.89 3.62 5.37
N GLN A 89 0.26 2.47 5.10
CA GLN A 89 -0.44 2.25 3.83
C GLN A 89 -1.61 3.22 3.65
N TRP A 90 -2.40 3.45 4.69
CA TRP A 90 -3.54 4.37 4.61
C TRP A 90 -3.12 5.83 4.48
N VAL A 91 -2.04 6.27 5.13
CA VAL A 91 -1.49 7.62 4.97
C VAL A 91 -1.00 7.83 3.54
N ILE A 92 -0.25 6.88 2.98
CA ILE A 92 0.21 6.95 1.59
C ILE A 92 -0.98 7.00 0.64
N SER A 93 -1.98 6.14 0.86
CA SER A 93 -3.20 6.12 0.04
C SER A 93 -3.92 7.47 0.07
N LYS A 94 -4.11 8.04 1.25
CA LYS A 94 -4.76 9.35 1.42
C LYS A 94 -3.98 10.47 0.72
N ASN A 95 -2.65 10.43 0.78
CA ASN A 95 -1.82 11.45 0.12
C ASN A 95 -1.84 11.34 -1.40
N LEU A 96 -1.88 10.11 -1.94
CA LEU A 96 -1.97 9.88 -3.39
C LEU A 96 -3.38 10.18 -3.93
N HIS A 97 -4.42 9.90 -3.16
CA HIS A 97 -5.82 10.05 -3.54
C HIS A 97 -6.58 10.74 -2.41
N PRO A 98 -6.49 12.08 -2.29
CA PRO A 98 -7.09 12.81 -1.15
C PRO A 98 -8.61 12.90 -1.20
N ARG A 99 -9.24 12.62 -2.34
CA ARG A 99 -10.69 12.65 -2.53
C ARG A 99 -11.25 11.24 -2.65
N ASP A 100 -12.46 11.02 -2.10
CA ASP A 100 -13.21 9.77 -2.19
C ASP A 100 -12.37 8.55 -1.80
N ASN A 101 -11.67 8.67 -0.66
CA ASN A 101 -10.77 7.62 -0.21
C ASN A 101 -11.15 7.15 1.20
N ILE A 102 -11.52 5.87 1.30
CA ILE A 102 -11.89 5.23 2.56
C ILE A 102 -10.74 5.19 3.57
N ALA A 103 -9.49 5.34 3.13
CA ALA A 103 -8.32 5.38 4.01
C ALA A 103 -8.44 6.46 5.10
N ALA A 104 -9.01 7.61 4.77
CA ALA A 104 -9.25 8.68 5.73
C ALA A 104 -10.15 8.22 6.88
N ARG A 105 -11.18 7.44 6.56
CA ARG A 105 -12.09 6.87 7.56
C ARG A 105 -11.38 5.84 8.44
N TYR A 106 -10.57 4.96 7.86
CA TYR A 106 -9.80 3.97 8.62
C TYR A 106 -8.82 4.64 9.59
N LEU A 107 -8.12 5.68 9.14
CA LEU A 107 -7.21 6.46 10.00
C LEU A 107 -7.96 7.10 11.17
N ASP A 108 -9.14 7.68 10.91
CA ASP A 108 -9.97 8.31 11.94
C ASP A 108 -10.47 7.28 12.97
N GLU A 109 -10.90 6.12 12.53
CA GLU A 109 -11.34 5.03 13.41
C GLU A 109 -10.23 4.53 14.34
N VAL A 110 -9.00 4.43 13.85
CA VAL A 110 -7.85 4.02 14.68
C VAL A 110 -7.51 5.10 15.71
N GLN A 111 -7.57 6.37 15.35
CA GLN A 111 -7.34 7.49 16.25
C GLN A 111 -8.34 7.53 17.41
N LYS A 112 -9.58 7.08 17.18
CA LYS A 112 -10.63 7.02 18.20
C LYS A 112 -10.47 5.83 19.15
N ASN A 113 -9.58 4.90 18.87
CA ASN A 113 -9.34 3.72 19.71
C ASN A 113 -8.04 3.91 20.54
N PRO A 114 -8.12 4.25 21.84
CA PRO A 114 -6.94 4.54 22.66
C PRO A 114 -5.95 3.38 22.76
N ALA A 115 -6.45 2.15 22.88
CA ALA A 115 -5.60 0.96 23.00
C ALA A 115 -4.74 0.73 21.74
N LYS A 116 -5.32 0.92 20.55
CA LYS A 116 -4.59 0.81 19.27
C LYS A 116 -3.57 1.93 19.11
N LEU A 117 -3.91 3.15 19.49
CA LEU A 117 -3.02 4.29 19.44
C LEU A 117 -1.82 4.10 20.38
N GLU A 118 -2.02 3.59 21.59
CA GLU A 118 -0.95 3.29 22.52
C GLU A 118 0.01 2.23 21.98
N ALA A 119 -0.51 1.16 21.38
CA ALA A 119 0.31 0.12 20.73
C ALA A 119 1.17 0.70 19.62
N VAL A 120 0.64 1.60 18.78
CA VAL A 120 1.39 2.31 17.72
C VAL A 120 2.50 3.16 18.34
N ASN A 121 2.18 3.95 19.34
CA ASN A 121 3.15 4.82 20.00
C ASN A 121 4.31 4.03 20.63
N LEU A 122 4.03 2.89 21.23
CA LEU A 122 5.05 2.00 21.77
C LEU A 122 5.97 1.45 20.67
N THR A 123 5.41 1.04 19.54
CA THR A 123 6.17 0.54 18.40
C THR A 123 7.08 1.62 17.82
N ILE A 124 6.57 2.83 17.65
CA ILE A 124 7.34 3.98 17.19
C ILE A 124 8.50 4.28 18.14
N LYS A 125 8.25 4.23 19.45
CA LYS A 125 9.28 4.45 20.47
C LYS A 125 10.41 3.43 20.35
N LYS A 126 10.08 2.15 20.21
CA LYS A 126 11.08 1.07 20.01
C LYS A 126 11.88 1.27 18.75
N TYR A 127 11.24 1.64 17.64
CA TYR A 127 11.90 1.92 16.37
C TYR A 127 12.89 3.10 16.52
N ASN A 128 12.50 4.18 17.18
CA ASN A 128 13.35 5.33 17.42
C ASN A 128 14.56 4.97 18.30
N GLN A 129 14.39 4.09 19.30
CA GLN A 129 15.50 3.57 20.10
C GLN A 129 16.50 2.80 19.23
N ALA A 130 16.02 1.92 18.34
CA ALA A 130 16.88 1.18 17.42
C ALA A 130 17.67 2.13 16.50
N LEU A 131 17.05 3.17 15.97
CA LEU A 131 17.72 4.20 15.16
C LEU A 131 18.83 4.92 15.97
N THR A 132 18.58 5.22 17.25
CA THR A 132 19.55 5.86 18.12
C THR A 132 20.79 4.97 18.30
N TYR A 133 20.61 3.67 18.56
CA TYR A 133 21.73 2.73 18.63
C TYR A 133 22.53 2.67 17.34
N CYS A 134 21.87 2.65 16.19
CA CYS A 134 22.55 2.67 14.89
C CYS A 134 23.38 3.94 14.69
N ARG A 135 22.85 5.11 15.06
CA ARG A 135 23.57 6.39 14.97
C ARG A 135 24.78 6.46 15.88
N GLN A 136 24.77 5.72 17.00
CA GLN A 136 25.87 5.61 17.94
C GLN A 136 26.89 4.51 17.56
N ASN A 137 26.86 4.01 16.33
CA ASN A 137 27.63 2.86 15.85
C ASN A 137 27.39 1.58 16.66
N SER A 138 26.21 1.41 17.21
CA SER A 138 25.80 0.23 17.97
C SER A 138 24.75 -0.59 17.19
N CYS A 139 24.94 -0.68 15.85
CA CYS A 139 23.94 -1.32 14.97
C CYS A 139 23.70 -2.79 15.33
N ASP A 140 24.71 -3.51 15.81
CA ASP A 140 24.55 -4.91 16.25
C ASP A 140 23.56 -5.02 17.41
N LEU A 141 23.59 -4.08 18.34
CA LEU A 141 22.64 -4.01 19.43
C LEU A 141 21.22 -3.68 18.95
N ALA A 142 21.10 -2.83 17.93
CA ALA A 142 19.83 -2.49 17.34
C ALA A 142 19.15 -3.70 16.65
N VAL A 143 19.95 -4.58 16.04
CA VAL A 143 19.44 -5.81 15.39
C VAL A 143 18.94 -6.82 16.44
N ILE A 144 19.60 -6.92 17.60
CA ILE A 144 19.22 -7.83 18.67
C ILE A 144 17.92 -7.39 19.37
N GLN A 145 17.66 -6.12 19.40
CA GLN A 145 16.47 -5.53 20.06
C GLN A 145 15.20 -5.62 19.19
#